data_d3ffe5ebb05a40f09627549eb2a87db7
#
_entry.id   d3ffe5ebb05a40f09627549eb2a87db7
#
_cell.length_a   1.000
_cell.length_b   1.000
_cell.length_c   1.000
_cell.angle_alpha   90.00
_cell.angle_beta   90.00
_cell.angle_gamma   90.00
#
_symmetry.space_group_name_H-M   'P 1'
#
loop_
_entity.id
_entity.type
_entity.pdbx_description
1 polymer ?
#
loop_
_entity_poly.entity_id
_entity_poly.type
_entity_poly.pdbx_seq_one_letter_code
_entity_poly.pdbx_strand_id
1 'polypeptide(L)'
;MAQKKWKLREDDADIAYVYIMRNLKNYKFFEHREDGVEFQAEKAFEDVKKTYSQDKENFFRQLKKWIEKYLDEIQVRRLRTKIRVEKSRWRNERKQMTIDDRTHYRLSEYAKSYNLTLSEAIEKLLDIAEEQNRQGKLF
;
A
#
# COMPACT_ATOMS: atom_id res chain seq x y z
N MET A 1 -24.07 22.97 -7.38
CA MET A 1 -23.10 22.97 -6.27
C MET A 1 -21.97 22.01 -6.57
N ALA A 2 -20.76 22.51 -6.54
CA ALA A 2 -19.60 21.66 -6.77
C ALA A 2 -19.44 20.70 -5.59
N GLN A 3 -19.64 19.41 -5.84
CA GLN A 3 -19.25 18.39 -4.87
C GLN A 3 -17.74 18.47 -4.69
N LYS A 4 -17.29 18.39 -3.44
CA LYS A 4 -15.86 18.27 -3.17
C LYS A 4 -15.32 17.06 -3.92
N LYS A 5 -14.49 17.30 -4.93
CA LYS A 5 -13.80 16.22 -5.60
C LYS A 5 -12.93 15.49 -4.59
N TRP A 6 -13.06 14.17 -4.57
CA TRP A 6 -12.18 13.35 -3.78
C TRP A 6 -10.74 13.58 -4.21
N LYS A 7 -9.86 13.69 -3.24
CA LYS A 7 -8.43 13.84 -3.49
C LYS A 7 -7.68 12.63 -2.94
N LEU A 8 -6.78 12.10 -3.74
CA LEU A 8 -5.89 11.03 -3.31
C LEU A 8 -5.00 11.52 -2.17
N ARG A 9 -4.88 10.71 -1.13
CA ARG A 9 -3.97 10.99 -0.02
C ARG A 9 -2.63 10.30 -0.28
N GLU A 10 -1.56 10.92 0.21
CA GLU A 10 -0.20 10.40 0.04
C GLU A 10 -0.06 8.97 0.59
N ASP A 11 -0.68 8.70 1.74
CA ASP A 11 -0.67 7.37 2.38
C ASP A 11 -1.36 6.30 1.53
N ASP A 12 -2.25 6.68 0.65
CA ASP A 12 -3.04 5.77 -0.18
C ASP A 12 -2.43 5.58 -1.58
N ALA A 13 -1.37 6.29 -1.90
CA ALA A 13 -0.78 6.29 -3.24
C ALA A 13 -0.34 4.90 -3.70
N ASP A 14 0.29 4.12 -2.83
CA ASP A 14 0.75 2.77 -3.18
C ASP A 14 -0.41 1.84 -3.52
N ILE A 15 -1.47 1.88 -2.73
CA ILE A 15 -2.67 1.07 -2.97
C ILE A 15 -3.31 1.46 -4.31
N ALA A 16 -3.45 2.76 -4.54
CA ALA A 16 -4.01 3.28 -5.79
C ALA A 16 -3.17 2.87 -6.99
N TYR A 17 -1.86 2.97 -6.89
CA TYR A 17 -0.94 2.59 -7.95
C TYR A 17 -1.07 1.11 -8.35
N VAL A 18 -1.06 0.23 -7.36
CA VAL A 18 -1.18 -1.22 -7.60
C VAL A 18 -2.53 -1.55 -8.24
N TYR A 19 -3.60 -0.94 -7.74
CA TYR A 19 -4.94 -1.14 -8.28
C TYR A 19 -5.02 -0.72 -9.75
N ILE A 20 -4.55 0.47 -10.06
CA ILE A 20 -4.57 1.00 -11.43
C ILE A 20 -3.70 0.13 -12.35
N MET A 21 -2.50 -0.22 -11.91
CA MET A 21 -1.57 -1.03 -12.70
C MET A 21 -2.18 -2.38 -13.08
N ARG A 22 -2.87 -3.02 -12.14
CA ARG A 22 -3.56 -4.30 -12.40
C ARG A 22 -4.72 -4.15 -13.38
N ASN A 23 -5.48 -3.06 -13.26
CA ASN A 23 -6.67 -2.83 -14.07
C ASN A 23 -6.38 -2.28 -15.47
N LEU A 24 -5.24 -1.65 -15.68
CA LEU A 24 -4.83 -1.20 -17.01
C LEU A 24 -4.68 -2.35 -18.00
N LYS A 25 -4.39 -3.54 -17.52
CA LYS A 25 -4.29 -4.75 -18.34
C LYS A 25 -5.66 -5.39 -18.60
N ASN A 26 -6.71 -4.90 -17.95
CA ASN A 26 -8.05 -5.42 -18.09
C ASN A 26 -8.87 -4.49 -18.99
N TYR A 27 -9.18 -4.94 -20.20
CA TYR A 27 -9.93 -4.16 -21.17
C TYR A 27 -11.28 -3.66 -20.64
N LYS A 28 -11.88 -4.35 -19.69
CA LYS A 28 -13.16 -3.96 -19.08
C LYS A 28 -13.08 -2.69 -18.23
N PHE A 29 -11.89 -2.30 -17.81
CA PHE A 29 -11.71 -1.14 -16.97
C PHE A 29 -12.13 0.16 -17.66
N PHE A 30 -11.92 0.24 -18.98
CA PHE A 30 -12.30 1.39 -19.80
C PHE A 30 -13.44 1.11 -20.77
N GLU A 31 -14.16 -0.01 -20.60
CA GLU A 31 -15.18 -0.48 -21.53
C GLU A 31 -16.28 0.57 -21.81
N HIS A 32 -16.62 1.38 -20.83
CA HIS A 32 -17.65 2.40 -20.93
C HIS A 32 -17.13 3.76 -21.42
N ARG A 33 -15.84 3.85 -21.75
CA ARG A 33 -15.20 5.08 -22.19
C ARG A 33 -15.09 5.14 -23.71
N GLU A 34 -14.84 6.35 -24.22
CA GLU A 34 -14.61 6.57 -25.65
C GLU A 34 -13.42 5.80 -26.16
N ASP A 35 -13.47 5.45 -27.45
CA ASP A 35 -12.35 4.74 -28.11
C ASP A 35 -11.07 5.56 -28.01
N GLY A 36 -9.97 4.86 -27.69
CA GLY A 36 -8.64 5.46 -27.59
C GLY A 36 -8.27 5.97 -26.20
N VAL A 37 -9.22 6.13 -25.28
CA VAL A 37 -8.91 6.58 -23.91
C VAL A 37 -8.02 5.56 -23.19
N GLU A 38 -8.31 4.27 -23.35
CA GLU A 38 -7.53 3.19 -22.75
C GLU A 38 -6.06 3.26 -23.18
N PHE A 39 -5.81 3.42 -24.48
CA PHE A 39 -4.46 3.50 -25.02
C PHE A 39 -3.71 4.72 -24.48
N GLN A 40 -4.36 5.88 -24.49
CA GLN A 40 -3.76 7.12 -24.00
C GLN A 40 -3.47 7.03 -22.49
N ALA A 41 -4.41 6.48 -21.71
CA ALA A 41 -4.25 6.31 -20.28
C ALA A 41 -3.09 5.38 -19.95
N GLU A 42 -2.98 4.25 -20.65
CA GLU A 42 -1.92 3.27 -20.46
C GLU A 42 -0.55 3.86 -20.80
N LYS A 43 -0.47 4.58 -21.92
CA LYS A 43 0.76 5.24 -22.35
C LYS A 43 1.20 6.31 -21.35
N ALA A 44 0.28 7.14 -20.88
CA ALA A 44 0.56 8.17 -19.87
C ALA A 44 0.96 7.57 -18.53
N PHE A 45 0.43 6.40 -18.18
CA PHE A 45 0.77 5.72 -16.93
C PHE A 45 2.21 5.22 -16.90
N GLU A 46 2.83 5.00 -18.06
CA GLU A 46 4.25 4.65 -18.12
C GLU A 46 5.14 5.73 -17.49
N ASP A 47 4.76 7.00 -17.61
CA ASP A 47 5.47 8.11 -16.96
C ASP A 47 5.33 8.04 -15.44
N VAL A 48 4.14 7.66 -14.95
CA VAL A 48 3.91 7.45 -13.51
C VAL A 48 4.78 6.32 -12.99
N LYS A 49 4.86 5.21 -13.72
CA LYS A 49 5.72 4.06 -13.36
C LYS A 49 7.18 4.46 -13.19
N LYS A 50 7.69 5.32 -14.06
CA LYS A 50 9.07 5.78 -14.00
C LYS A 50 9.38 6.56 -12.72
N THR A 51 8.40 7.26 -12.17
CA THR A 51 8.60 8.05 -10.94
C THR A 51 8.48 7.23 -9.67
N TYR A 52 7.90 6.02 -9.74
CA TYR A 52 7.58 5.20 -8.56
C TYR A 52 8.79 4.90 -7.68
N SER A 53 9.93 4.62 -8.27
CA SER A 53 11.15 4.25 -7.54
C SER A 53 12.13 5.39 -7.34
N GLN A 54 11.83 6.60 -7.85
CA GLN A 54 12.77 7.71 -7.85
C GLN A 54 12.49 8.74 -6.75
N ASP A 55 11.27 9.24 -6.66
CA ASP A 55 10.91 10.33 -5.75
C ASP A 55 9.44 10.19 -5.35
N LYS A 56 9.18 9.99 -4.07
CA LYS A 56 7.83 9.79 -3.54
C LYS A 56 6.91 10.98 -3.80
N GLU A 57 7.40 12.20 -3.62
CA GLU A 57 6.60 13.40 -3.85
C GLU A 57 6.21 13.55 -5.31
N ASN A 58 7.16 13.35 -6.20
CA ASN A 58 6.92 13.41 -7.64
C ASN A 58 6.00 12.29 -8.10
N PHE A 59 6.21 11.07 -7.58
CA PHE A 59 5.33 9.94 -7.86
C PHE A 59 3.89 10.23 -7.44
N PHE A 60 3.68 10.71 -6.23
CA PHE A 60 2.36 11.07 -5.74
C PHE A 60 1.68 12.12 -6.61
N ARG A 61 2.43 13.17 -6.97
CA ARG A 61 1.93 14.25 -7.82
C ARG A 61 1.53 13.75 -9.21
N GLN A 62 2.37 12.93 -9.83
CA GLN A 62 2.11 12.36 -11.16
C GLN A 62 0.91 11.41 -11.14
N LEU A 63 0.83 10.56 -10.12
CA LEU A 63 -0.30 9.65 -9.96
C LEU A 63 -1.61 10.41 -9.77
N LYS A 64 -1.61 11.42 -8.94
CA LYS A 64 -2.78 12.25 -8.70
C LYS A 64 -3.28 12.94 -9.97
N LYS A 65 -2.37 13.53 -10.74
CA LYS A 65 -2.69 14.15 -12.03
C LYS A 65 -3.26 13.14 -13.00
N TRP A 66 -2.68 11.96 -13.07
CA TRP A 66 -3.14 10.89 -13.95
C TRP A 66 -4.57 10.47 -13.61
N ILE A 67 -4.86 10.29 -12.33
CA ILE A 67 -6.21 9.93 -11.86
C ILE A 67 -7.22 11.01 -12.23
N GLU A 68 -6.90 12.26 -12.00
CA GLU A 68 -7.78 13.39 -12.33
C GLU A 68 -8.06 13.49 -13.82
N LYS A 69 -7.08 13.13 -14.66
CA LYS A 69 -7.20 13.25 -16.12
C LYS A 69 -7.91 12.07 -16.78
N TYR A 70 -7.61 10.84 -16.33
CA TYR A 70 -8.03 9.63 -17.05
C TYR A 70 -9.15 8.83 -16.40
N LEU A 71 -9.40 8.98 -15.10
CA LEU A 71 -10.47 8.27 -14.43
C LEU A 71 -11.73 9.12 -14.36
N ASP A 72 -12.87 8.50 -14.69
CA ASP A 72 -14.17 9.15 -14.53
C ASP A 72 -14.69 8.93 -13.10
N GLU A 73 -15.89 9.48 -12.83
CA GLU A 73 -16.52 9.39 -11.51
C GLU A 73 -16.73 7.95 -11.05
N ILE A 74 -17.14 7.06 -11.95
CA ILE A 74 -17.39 5.65 -11.65
C ILE A 74 -16.08 4.96 -11.26
N GLN A 75 -15.03 5.17 -12.04
CA GLN A 75 -13.70 4.60 -11.79
C GLN A 75 -13.09 5.12 -10.50
N VAL A 76 -13.27 6.41 -10.21
CA VAL A 76 -12.81 7.01 -8.95
C VAL A 76 -13.53 6.40 -7.75
N ARG A 77 -14.84 6.17 -7.84
CA ARG A 77 -15.59 5.49 -6.78
C ARG A 77 -15.06 4.08 -6.51
N ARG A 78 -14.79 3.33 -7.56
CA ARG A 78 -14.22 1.99 -7.44
C ARG A 78 -12.84 2.01 -6.81
N LEU A 79 -12.02 2.98 -7.20
CA LEU A 79 -10.70 3.18 -6.60
C LEU A 79 -10.80 3.49 -5.11
N ARG A 80 -11.67 4.41 -4.73
CA ARG A 80 -11.91 4.77 -3.31
C ARG A 80 -12.35 3.57 -2.49
N THR A 81 -13.26 2.76 -3.04
CA THR A 81 -13.75 1.55 -2.39
C THR A 81 -12.61 0.57 -2.18
N LYS A 82 -11.77 0.38 -3.19
CA LYS A 82 -10.62 -0.53 -3.11
C LYS A 82 -9.63 -0.07 -2.05
N ILE A 83 -9.33 1.21 -1.98
CA ILE A 83 -8.44 1.78 -0.96
C ILE A 83 -9.00 1.50 0.43
N ARG A 84 -10.29 1.77 0.63
CA ARG A 84 -10.95 1.53 1.93
C ARG A 84 -10.91 0.06 2.33
N VAL A 85 -11.18 -0.85 1.39
CA VAL A 85 -11.17 -2.29 1.64
C VAL A 85 -9.76 -2.77 2.01
N GLU A 86 -8.74 -2.34 1.28
CA GLU A 86 -7.37 -2.72 1.56
C GLU A 86 -6.90 -2.20 2.93
N LYS A 87 -7.23 -0.97 3.28
CA LYS A 87 -6.92 -0.42 4.60
C LYS A 87 -7.61 -1.20 5.72
N SER A 88 -8.87 -1.60 5.51
CA SER A 88 -9.62 -2.42 6.46
C SER A 88 -8.97 -3.78 6.64
N ARG A 89 -8.53 -4.41 5.56
CA ARG A 89 -7.79 -5.67 5.60
C ARG A 89 -6.51 -5.54 6.41
N TRP A 90 -5.75 -4.49 6.21
CA TRP A 90 -4.51 -4.27 6.96
C TRP A 90 -4.76 -4.09 8.45
N ARG A 91 -5.85 -3.43 8.83
CA ARG A 91 -6.25 -3.32 10.25
C ARG A 91 -6.66 -4.66 10.84
N ASN A 92 -7.37 -5.48 10.05
CA ASN A 92 -7.88 -6.77 10.48
C ASN A 92 -6.83 -7.89 10.36
N GLU A 93 -5.74 -7.65 9.64
CA GLU A 93 -4.61 -8.57 9.53
C GLU A 93 -3.70 -8.58 10.76
N ARG A 94 -4.10 -7.91 11.83
CA ARG A 94 -3.56 -8.21 13.15
C ARG A 94 -4.01 -9.62 13.51
N LYS A 95 -3.29 -10.58 12.98
CA LYS A 95 -3.58 -11.98 13.23
C LYS A 95 -3.28 -12.32 14.67
N GLN A 96 -4.19 -13.04 15.31
CA GLN A 96 -3.90 -13.67 16.56
C GLN A 96 -2.91 -14.80 16.30
N MET A 97 -1.73 -14.69 16.90
CA MET A 97 -0.78 -15.80 16.94
C MET A 97 -0.96 -16.52 18.26
N THR A 98 -1.06 -17.85 18.19
CA THR A 98 -1.05 -18.67 19.39
C THR A 98 0.41 -19.04 19.69
N ILE A 99 0.90 -18.60 20.84
CA ILE A 99 2.22 -18.98 21.37
C ILE A 99 2.01 -19.67 22.70
N ASP A 100 2.90 -20.62 23.05
CA ASP A 100 2.81 -21.32 24.32
C ASP A 100 3.10 -20.37 25.50
N ASP A 101 2.66 -20.77 26.70
CA ASP A 101 2.77 -19.95 27.89
C ASP A 101 4.21 -19.57 28.23
N ARG A 102 5.14 -20.48 28.04
CA ARG A 102 6.55 -20.25 28.31
C ARG A 102 7.13 -19.20 27.37
N THR A 103 6.85 -19.30 26.09
CA THR A 103 7.31 -18.33 25.10
C THR A 103 6.68 -16.96 25.34
N HIS A 104 5.40 -16.94 25.66
CA HIS A 104 4.67 -15.71 26.02
C HIS A 104 5.32 -15.04 27.23
N TYR A 105 5.62 -15.81 28.26
CA TYR A 105 6.27 -15.28 29.47
C TYR A 105 7.62 -14.65 29.15
N ARG A 106 8.46 -15.34 28.38
CA ARG A 106 9.77 -14.84 27.98
C ARG A 106 9.66 -13.55 27.16
N LEU A 107 8.70 -13.51 26.22
CA LEU A 107 8.47 -12.34 25.40
C LEU A 107 7.98 -11.17 26.23
N SER A 108 7.07 -11.42 27.18
CA SER A 108 6.54 -10.41 28.08
C SER A 108 7.63 -9.80 28.94
N GLU A 109 8.54 -10.62 29.49
CA GLU A 109 9.67 -10.15 30.30
C GLU A 109 10.64 -9.29 29.45
N TYR A 110 10.91 -9.72 28.23
CA TYR A 110 11.73 -8.95 27.30
C TYR A 110 11.09 -7.59 26.98
N ALA A 111 9.80 -7.60 26.67
CA ALA A 111 9.07 -6.38 26.36
C ALA A 111 9.06 -5.38 27.53
N LYS A 112 8.83 -5.87 28.76
CA LYS A 112 8.88 -5.05 29.98
C LYS A 112 10.25 -4.43 30.20
N SER A 113 11.31 -5.20 29.97
CA SER A 113 12.69 -4.74 30.16
C SER A 113 13.03 -3.54 29.26
N TYR A 114 12.42 -3.46 28.09
CA TYR A 114 12.64 -2.40 27.11
C TYR A 114 11.47 -1.42 26.97
N ASN A 115 10.46 -1.58 27.82
CA ASN A 115 9.27 -0.73 27.80
C ASN A 115 8.54 -0.73 26.45
N LEU A 116 8.37 -1.93 25.88
CA LEU A 116 7.78 -2.15 24.57
C LEU A 116 6.46 -2.91 24.68
N THR A 117 5.60 -2.77 23.68
CA THR A 117 4.47 -3.68 23.50
C THR A 117 5.00 -5.04 22.99
N LEU A 118 4.16 -6.09 23.03
CA LEU A 118 4.56 -7.40 22.54
C LEU A 118 4.90 -7.36 21.05
N SER A 119 4.13 -6.62 20.23
CA SER A 119 4.40 -6.47 18.81
C SER A 119 5.72 -5.76 18.55
N GLU A 120 6.00 -4.69 19.27
CA GLU A 120 7.27 -3.96 19.17
C GLU A 120 8.45 -4.83 19.58
N ALA A 121 8.26 -5.66 20.61
CA ALA A 121 9.28 -6.60 21.07
C ALA A 121 9.62 -7.64 19.99
N ILE A 122 8.58 -8.16 19.31
CA ILE A 122 8.75 -9.11 18.20
C ILE A 122 9.53 -8.45 17.06
N GLU A 123 9.15 -7.24 16.66
CA GLU A 123 9.85 -6.51 15.61
C GLU A 123 11.31 -6.28 15.95
N LYS A 124 11.60 -5.87 17.19
CA LYS A 124 12.96 -5.66 17.65
C LYS A 124 13.80 -6.93 17.58
N LEU A 125 13.24 -8.06 18.02
CA LEU A 125 13.92 -9.35 17.95
C LEU A 125 14.19 -9.78 16.51
N LEU A 126 13.25 -9.56 15.61
CA LEU A 126 13.43 -9.85 14.19
C LEU A 126 14.52 -8.99 13.57
N ASP A 127 14.57 -7.70 13.91
CA ASP A 127 15.62 -6.79 13.44
C ASP A 127 17.00 -7.25 13.91
N ILE A 128 17.12 -7.68 15.16
CA ILE A 128 18.36 -8.20 15.72
C ILE A 128 18.78 -9.48 14.98
N ALA A 129 17.83 -10.39 14.74
CA ALA A 129 18.10 -11.64 14.04
C ALA A 129 18.55 -11.40 12.60
N GLU A 130 17.90 -10.47 11.90
CA GLU A 130 18.25 -10.10 10.53
C GLU A 130 19.65 -9.49 10.47
N GLU A 131 19.99 -8.62 11.43
CA GLU A 131 21.30 -8.01 11.49
C GLU A 131 22.40 -9.06 11.74
N GLN A 132 22.19 -10.00 12.68
CA GLN A 132 23.13 -11.07 12.96
C GLN A 132 23.28 -12.00 11.76
N ASN A 133 22.21 -12.30 11.06
CA ASN A 133 22.26 -13.12 9.85
C ASN A 133 23.06 -12.43 8.75
N ARG A 134 22.87 -11.14 8.59
CA ARG A 134 23.60 -10.31 7.62
C ARG A 134 25.10 -10.32 7.91
N GLN A 135 25.48 -10.33 9.17
CA GLN A 135 26.87 -10.41 9.61
C GLN A 135 27.44 -11.84 9.58
N GLY A 136 26.64 -12.83 9.23
CA GLY A 136 27.05 -14.23 9.17
C GLY A 136 27.27 -14.87 10.54
N LYS A 137 26.68 -14.32 11.61
CA LYS A 137 26.91 -14.80 12.98
C LYS A 137 25.90 -15.85 13.46
N LEU A 138 24.83 -16.10 12.72
CA LEU A 138 23.80 -17.07 13.12
C LEU A 138 24.10 -18.50 12.72
N PHE A 139 24.99 -18.73 11.80
CA PHE A 139 25.36 -20.08 11.36
C PHE A 139 26.79 -20.09 10.84
#